data_6c5ac0c5fcb9503431460ec448c49721
#
_entry.id   6c5ac0c5fcb9503431460ec448c49721
#
_cell.length_a   1.000
_cell.length_b   1.000
_cell.length_c   1.000
_cell.angle_alpha   90.00
_cell.angle_beta   90.00
_cell.angle_gamma   90.00
#
_symmetry.space_group_name_H-M   'P 1'
#
loop_
_entity.id
_entity.type
_entity.pdbx_description
1 polymer ?
#
loop_
_entity_poly.entity_id
_entity_poly.type
_entity_poly.pdbx_seq_one_letter_code
_entity_poly.pdbx_strand_id
1 'polypeptide(L)'
;MTKPHDRSNDPAAASEARQETPSQADRRSAGAEMSRVLGTTPFHMALDSSGAGITHWKHEPLHDVVEPMTHHVIMAYNGSMQRMERRSGRSVAIGTFRPGVVIIIPEGSSSRWDIPKPVDVVQLYLPHRILERVAHEADIAAPGDLLERTAHPDPITSRLLISAADVLEGNAALDALFRQQVTDLLATRLLAAHTGAPTTFQQTMGGLAPKTLLRAIERLRSDSDTDVSLSALASDAGLSRFHFCRAFKESTGLSPHAWLRQHRLEQAMNMLRDTDASVVSVAAALGYASQTAFAAAFRKLTGESPSDWRRRTR
;
A
#
# COMPACT_ATOMS: atom_id res chain seq x y z
N MET A 1 8.83 -41.84 -64.84
CA MET A 1 9.98 -42.08 -63.94
C MET A 1 10.27 -40.79 -63.18
N THR A 2 10.50 -40.94 -61.92
CA THR A 2 10.96 -39.99 -60.89
C THR A 2 9.84 -39.39 -60.02
N LYS A 3 9.80 -39.88 -58.80
CA LYS A 3 8.97 -39.47 -57.64
C LYS A 3 9.33 -38.05 -57.19
N PRO A 4 8.37 -37.31 -56.63
CA PRO A 4 8.67 -36.15 -55.79
C PRO A 4 8.80 -36.54 -54.32
N HIS A 5 9.72 -35.89 -53.63
CA HIS A 5 10.05 -35.99 -52.23
C HIS A 5 8.95 -35.35 -51.38
N ASP A 6 8.44 -36.15 -50.48
CA ASP A 6 7.62 -35.74 -49.35
C ASP A 6 8.52 -35.05 -48.31
N ARG A 7 8.17 -33.80 -47.90
CA ARG A 7 8.72 -33.13 -46.75
C ARG A 7 7.60 -32.93 -45.76
N SER A 8 7.55 -33.86 -44.80
CA SER A 8 6.79 -33.73 -43.56
C SER A 8 7.16 -32.43 -42.83
N ASN A 9 6.18 -31.56 -42.70
CA ASN A 9 6.23 -30.37 -41.87
C ASN A 9 5.77 -30.75 -40.48
N ASP A 10 6.73 -30.84 -39.56
CA ASP A 10 6.48 -31.16 -38.14
C ASP A 10 6.23 -29.81 -37.42
N PRO A 11 5.02 -29.51 -36.90
CA PRO A 11 4.80 -28.33 -36.11
C PRO A 11 5.18 -28.68 -34.65
N ALA A 12 6.41 -28.35 -34.26
CA ALA A 12 6.82 -28.34 -32.87
C ALA A 12 5.86 -27.51 -32.05
N ALA A 13 5.02 -28.16 -31.29
CA ALA A 13 4.09 -27.62 -30.33
C ALA A 13 4.85 -26.80 -29.27
N ALA A 14 4.71 -25.51 -29.33
CA ALA A 14 5.02 -24.63 -28.22
C ALA A 14 3.99 -24.92 -27.10
N SER A 15 4.35 -25.77 -26.18
CA SER A 15 3.64 -25.98 -24.93
C SER A 15 3.79 -24.72 -24.08
N GLU A 16 2.87 -23.77 -24.23
CA GLU A 16 2.64 -22.75 -23.22
C GLU A 16 2.14 -23.44 -21.95
N ALA A 17 3.02 -23.57 -20.97
CA ALA A 17 2.67 -23.99 -19.64
C ALA A 17 1.69 -22.96 -19.07
N ARG A 18 0.40 -23.24 -19.18
CA ARG A 18 -0.65 -22.58 -18.38
C ARG A 18 -0.31 -22.90 -16.93
N GLN A 19 0.09 -21.89 -16.16
CA GLN A 19 0.14 -21.99 -14.71
C GLN A 19 -1.30 -22.26 -14.25
N GLU A 20 -1.58 -23.50 -13.89
CA GLU A 20 -2.85 -23.89 -13.28
C GLU A 20 -3.02 -23.10 -11.98
N THR A 21 -4.07 -22.32 -11.91
CA THR A 21 -4.47 -21.63 -10.67
C THR A 21 -4.84 -22.70 -9.65
N PRO A 22 -4.25 -22.72 -8.44
CA PRO A 22 -4.55 -23.75 -7.44
C PRO A 22 -6.06 -23.82 -7.17
N SER A 23 -6.58 -25.05 -7.06
CA SER A 23 -7.99 -25.27 -6.71
C SER A 23 -8.32 -24.57 -5.38
N GLN A 24 -9.55 -24.11 -5.22
CA GLN A 24 -10.02 -23.47 -3.99
C GLN A 24 -9.85 -24.39 -2.75
N ALA A 25 -9.86 -25.71 -2.96
CA ALA A 25 -9.65 -26.72 -1.91
C ALA A 25 -8.21 -26.75 -1.34
N ASP A 26 -7.22 -26.30 -2.11
CA ASP A 26 -5.81 -26.30 -1.69
C ASP A 26 -5.36 -25.01 -1.01
N ARG A 27 -6.24 -23.99 -0.95
CA ARG A 27 -5.91 -22.68 -0.38
C ARG A 27 -6.11 -22.67 1.14
N ARG A 28 -5.16 -22.05 1.83
CA ARG A 28 -5.25 -21.85 3.29
C ARG A 28 -6.12 -20.64 3.62
N SER A 29 -6.68 -20.63 4.84
CA SER A 29 -7.28 -19.38 5.36
C SER A 29 -6.20 -18.30 5.52
N ALA A 30 -6.60 -17.03 5.40
CA ALA A 30 -5.66 -15.92 5.55
C ALA A 30 -4.93 -15.96 6.91
N GLY A 31 -5.65 -16.26 7.99
CA GLY A 31 -5.03 -16.37 9.32
C GLY A 31 -3.99 -17.48 9.42
N ALA A 32 -4.25 -18.65 8.83
CA ALA A 32 -3.30 -19.78 8.83
C ALA A 32 -2.06 -19.44 7.98
N GLU A 33 -2.24 -18.80 6.81
CA GLU A 33 -1.12 -18.45 5.95
C GLU A 33 -0.29 -17.31 6.56
N MET A 34 -0.93 -16.28 7.14
CA MET A 34 -0.21 -15.21 7.81
C MET A 34 0.57 -15.74 9.02
N SER A 35 0.01 -16.62 9.83
CA SER A 35 0.75 -17.25 10.94
C SER A 35 1.95 -18.05 10.48
N ARG A 36 1.84 -18.76 9.35
CA ARG A 36 2.96 -19.50 8.74
C ARG A 36 4.08 -18.57 8.29
N VAL A 37 3.73 -17.54 7.51
CA VAL A 37 4.70 -16.64 6.87
C VAL A 37 5.36 -15.74 7.90
N LEU A 38 4.60 -15.24 8.88
CA LEU A 38 5.10 -14.35 9.92
C LEU A 38 5.79 -15.08 11.08
N GLY A 39 5.67 -16.42 11.14
CA GLY A 39 6.26 -17.24 12.20
C GLY A 39 5.75 -16.93 13.61
N THR A 40 4.60 -16.28 13.72
CA THR A 40 4.01 -15.85 14.98
C THR A 40 2.49 -15.89 14.92
N THR A 41 1.85 -15.59 16.04
CA THR A 41 0.39 -15.40 16.14
C THR A 41 0.04 -13.91 16.20
N PRO A 42 -1.18 -13.50 15.79
CA PRO A 42 -1.58 -12.12 15.90
C PRO A 42 -1.59 -11.66 17.36
N PHE A 43 -1.23 -10.41 17.60
CA PHE A 43 -1.30 -9.79 18.91
C PHE A 43 -2.75 -9.69 19.41
N HIS A 44 -3.67 -9.33 18.50
CA HIS A 44 -5.11 -9.38 18.70
C HIS A 44 -5.80 -9.93 17.46
N MET A 45 -6.89 -10.64 17.63
CA MET A 45 -7.72 -11.15 16.53
C MET A 45 -9.18 -11.20 16.94
N ALA A 46 -10.05 -10.68 16.09
CA ALA A 46 -11.48 -10.84 16.21
C ALA A 46 -12.06 -11.28 14.86
N LEU A 47 -12.73 -12.42 14.86
CA LEU A 47 -13.50 -12.94 13.74
C LEU A 47 -14.98 -12.64 13.96
N ASP A 48 -15.68 -12.31 12.88
CA ASP A 48 -17.14 -12.18 12.91
C ASP A 48 -17.83 -13.45 12.39
N SER A 49 -19.16 -13.50 12.51
CA SER A 49 -19.97 -14.62 12.03
C SER A 49 -19.94 -14.78 10.50
N SER A 50 -19.53 -13.78 9.78
CA SER A 50 -19.36 -13.81 8.32
C SER A 50 -18.00 -14.40 7.90
N GLY A 51 -17.14 -14.78 8.86
CA GLY A 51 -15.78 -15.25 8.60
C GLY A 51 -14.81 -14.16 8.21
N ALA A 52 -15.20 -12.89 8.24
CA ALA A 52 -14.27 -11.78 8.17
C ALA A 52 -13.52 -11.64 9.50
N GLY A 53 -12.31 -11.14 9.46
CA GLY A 53 -11.51 -10.96 10.66
C GLY A 53 -10.62 -9.75 10.59
N ILE A 54 -10.56 -9.02 11.70
CA ILE A 54 -9.60 -7.94 11.88
C ILE A 54 -8.54 -8.46 12.84
N THR A 55 -7.27 -8.28 12.47
CA THR A 55 -6.12 -8.79 13.23
C THR A 55 -5.06 -7.71 13.36
N HIS A 56 -4.41 -7.68 14.50
CA HIS A 56 -3.27 -6.80 14.74
C HIS A 56 -2.00 -7.64 14.88
N TRP A 57 -1.02 -7.36 14.03
CA TRP A 57 0.24 -8.08 13.98
C TRP A 57 1.41 -7.19 14.31
N LYS A 58 2.31 -7.74 15.11
CA LYS A 58 3.68 -7.24 15.27
C LYS A 58 4.62 -8.38 14.94
N HIS A 59 5.44 -8.21 13.92
CA HIS A 59 6.31 -9.27 13.45
C HIS A 59 7.71 -8.75 13.08
N GLU A 60 8.66 -9.64 13.11
CA GLU A 60 10.04 -9.43 12.69
C GLU A 60 10.15 -9.25 11.16
N PRO A 61 11.34 -8.92 10.63
CA PRO A 61 11.56 -8.83 9.19
C PRO A 61 11.01 -10.05 8.43
N LEU A 62 10.46 -9.81 7.24
CA LEU A 62 9.82 -10.84 6.42
C LEU A 62 10.54 -10.97 5.07
N HIS A 63 10.97 -12.19 4.74
CA HIS A 63 11.62 -12.54 3.48
C HIS A 63 11.06 -13.89 2.96
N ASP A 64 9.75 -13.95 2.71
CA ASP A 64 9.06 -15.19 2.35
C ASP A 64 8.00 -14.97 1.27
N VAL A 65 7.43 -16.09 0.81
CA VAL A 65 6.33 -16.13 -0.15
C VAL A 65 5.01 -16.31 0.60
N VAL A 66 4.07 -15.43 0.34
CA VAL A 66 2.67 -15.58 0.72
C VAL A 66 1.99 -16.39 -0.35
N GLU A 67 1.50 -17.56 0.02
CA GLU A 67 0.80 -18.49 -0.87
C GLU A 67 -0.67 -18.08 -1.05
N PRO A 68 -1.35 -18.62 -2.07
CA PRO A 68 -2.76 -18.32 -2.33
C PRO A 68 -3.66 -18.61 -1.13
N MET A 69 -4.48 -17.60 -0.76
CA MET A 69 -5.39 -17.65 0.39
C MET A 69 -6.85 -17.66 -0.05
N THR A 70 -7.75 -18.08 0.85
CA THR A 70 -9.21 -18.07 0.65
C THR A 70 -9.87 -16.74 1.01
N HIS A 71 -9.11 -15.70 1.27
CA HIS A 71 -9.59 -14.38 1.67
C HIS A 71 -8.74 -13.31 0.98
N HIS A 72 -9.35 -12.18 0.71
CA HIS A 72 -8.57 -10.97 0.46
C HIS A 72 -7.94 -10.51 1.77
N VAL A 73 -6.71 -10.00 1.70
CA VAL A 73 -6.02 -9.41 2.85
C VAL A 73 -5.77 -7.94 2.59
N ILE A 74 -6.33 -7.09 3.42
CA ILE A 74 -6.15 -5.65 3.36
C ILE A 74 -5.34 -5.24 4.58
N MET A 75 -4.22 -4.53 4.37
CA MET A 75 -3.34 -4.14 5.45
C MET A 75 -3.22 -2.62 5.55
N ALA A 76 -3.26 -2.12 6.78
CA ALA A 76 -2.92 -0.74 7.13
C ALA A 76 -1.74 -0.74 8.10
N TYR A 77 -0.82 0.18 7.88
CA TYR A 77 0.42 0.25 8.63
C TYR A 77 0.31 1.22 9.81
N ASN A 78 0.73 0.79 10.99
CA ASN A 78 0.66 1.56 12.25
C ASN A 78 2.05 1.91 12.82
N GLY A 79 3.11 1.76 12.07
CA GLY A 79 4.49 1.94 12.54
C GLY A 79 5.25 3.09 11.91
N SER A 80 6.56 3.13 12.17
CA SER A 80 7.48 4.07 11.54
C SER A 80 7.75 3.68 10.08
N MET A 81 7.99 4.68 9.24
CA MET A 81 8.22 4.49 7.81
C MET A 81 9.32 3.48 7.49
N GLN A 82 9.04 2.56 6.55
CA GLN A 82 10.06 1.67 6.01
C GLN A 82 9.79 1.26 4.57
N ARG A 83 10.86 0.95 3.86
CA ARG A 83 10.78 0.40 2.50
C ARG A 83 10.37 -1.06 2.54
N MET A 84 9.62 -1.47 1.53
CA MET A 84 9.27 -2.84 1.26
C MET A 84 9.36 -3.13 -0.23
N GLU A 85 9.60 -4.38 -0.57
CA GLU A 85 9.53 -4.89 -1.92
C GLU A 85 8.55 -6.06 -1.97
N ARG A 86 7.72 -6.08 -3.03
CA ARG A 86 6.80 -7.17 -3.33
C ARG A 86 7.01 -7.64 -4.76
N ARG A 87 7.13 -8.94 -4.95
CA ARG A 87 7.23 -9.58 -6.27
C ARG A 87 6.03 -10.48 -6.50
N SER A 88 5.29 -10.23 -7.57
CA SER A 88 4.15 -11.03 -7.98
C SER A 88 4.33 -11.39 -9.47
N GLY A 89 4.58 -12.65 -9.76
CA GLY A 89 4.97 -13.11 -11.09
C GLY A 89 6.21 -12.37 -11.63
N ARG A 90 6.06 -11.66 -12.75
CA ARG A 90 7.14 -10.83 -13.35
C ARG A 90 7.14 -9.39 -12.85
N SER A 91 6.16 -9.00 -12.06
CA SER A 91 6.03 -7.63 -11.54
C SER A 91 6.78 -7.47 -10.24
N VAL A 92 7.52 -6.36 -10.12
CA VAL A 92 8.18 -5.94 -8.90
C VAL A 92 7.61 -4.59 -8.49
N ALA A 93 7.04 -4.52 -7.31
CA ALA A 93 6.53 -3.29 -6.72
C ALA A 93 7.38 -2.92 -5.50
N ILE A 94 7.92 -1.71 -5.51
CA ILE A 94 8.65 -1.14 -4.39
C ILE A 94 7.78 -0.06 -3.78
N GLY A 95 7.55 -0.16 -2.49
CA GLY A 95 6.73 0.79 -1.75
C GLY A 95 7.36 1.21 -0.44
N THR A 96 6.73 2.18 0.20
CA THR A 96 7.09 2.61 1.55
C THR A 96 5.89 2.42 2.46
N PHE A 97 6.03 1.58 3.47
CA PHE A 97 5.08 1.49 4.56
C PHE A 97 5.06 2.83 5.30
N ARG A 98 3.88 3.38 5.48
CA ARG A 98 3.62 4.61 6.24
C ARG A 98 2.14 4.72 6.59
N PRO A 99 1.75 5.48 7.60
CA PRO A 99 0.35 5.78 7.85
C PRO A 99 -0.34 6.39 6.61
N GLY A 100 -1.55 5.94 6.34
CA GLY A 100 -2.35 6.42 5.20
C GLY A 100 -2.13 5.67 3.88
N VAL A 101 -1.30 4.62 3.87
CA VAL A 101 -1.23 3.68 2.74
C VAL A 101 -1.89 2.36 3.10
N VAL A 102 -2.34 1.66 2.07
CA VAL A 102 -2.88 0.30 2.19
C VAL A 102 -2.16 -0.66 1.26
N ILE A 103 -2.16 -1.91 1.65
CA ILE A 103 -1.77 -3.04 0.81
C ILE A 103 -3.00 -3.91 0.64
N ILE A 104 -3.22 -4.38 -0.58
CA ILE A 104 -4.29 -5.31 -0.90
C ILE A 104 -3.67 -6.52 -1.57
N ILE A 105 -3.88 -7.68 -0.95
CA ILE A 105 -3.56 -9.00 -1.50
C ILE A 105 -4.90 -9.64 -1.86
N PRO A 106 -5.24 -9.73 -3.16
CA PRO A 106 -6.47 -10.40 -3.58
C PRO A 106 -6.47 -11.87 -3.20
N GLU A 107 -7.65 -12.42 -2.98
CA GLU A 107 -7.87 -13.86 -2.82
C GLU A 107 -7.22 -14.63 -3.97
N GLY A 108 -6.58 -15.75 -3.66
CA GLY A 108 -5.95 -16.62 -4.67
C GLY A 108 -4.65 -16.07 -5.28
N SER A 109 -4.18 -14.87 -4.90
CA SER A 109 -2.90 -14.35 -5.37
C SER A 109 -1.73 -14.84 -4.54
N SER A 110 -0.56 -14.97 -5.18
CA SER A 110 0.72 -15.31 -4.53
C SER A 110 1.74 -14.21 -4.76
N SER A 111 2.55 -13.91 -3.76
CA SER A 111 3.59 -12.89 -3.88
C SER A 111 4.72 -13.08 -2.87
N ARG A 112 5.96 -12.81 -3.30
CA ARG A 112 7.12 -12.78 -2.43
C ARG A 112 7.29 -11.40 -1.82
N TRP A 113 7.57 -11.36 -0.53
CA TRP A 113 7.75 -10.14 0.24
C TRP A 113 9.17 -10.04 0.78
N ASP A 114 9.69 -8.83 0.72
CA ASP A 114 10.97 -8.45 1.32
C ASP A 114 10.75 -7.20 2.18
N ILE A 115 10.72 -7.39 3.49
CA ILE A 115 10.46 -6.36 4.50
C ILE A 115 11.61 -6.41 5.52
N PRO A 116 12.56 -5.48 5.46
CA PRO A 116 13.84 -5.61 6.18
C PRO A 116 13.79 -5.24 7.67
N LYS A 117 12.65 -4.77 8.19
CA LYS A 117 12.51 -4.33 9.58
C LYS A 117 11.22 -4.85 10.20
N PRO A 118 11.13 -4.90 11.54
CA PRO A 118 9.88 -5.23 12.22
C PRO A 118 8.71 -4.36 11.79
N VAL A 119 7.54 -4.94 11.76
CA VAL A 119 6.29 -4.34 11.24
C VAL A 119 5.20 -4.37 12.31
N ASP A 120 4.46 -3.27 12.38
CA ASP A 120 3.22 -3.14 13.15
C ASP A 120 2.10 -2.83 12.15
N VAL A 121 1.18 -3.81 11.94
CA VAL A 121 0.12 -3.72 10.93
C VAL A 121 -1.21 -4.24 11.44
N VAL A 122 -2.27 -3.59 11.01
CA VAL A 122 -3.63 -4.09 11.15
C VAL A 122 -4.07 -4.68 9.82
N GLN A 123 -4.62 -5.89 9.86
CA GLN A 123 -5.07 -6.62 8.68
C GLN A 123 -6.57 -6.91 8.78
N LEU A 124 -7.28 -6.74 7.67
CA LEU A 124 -8.63 -7.26 7.47
C LEU A 124 -8.53 -8.49 6.57
N TYR A 125 -9.06 -9.61 7.05
CA TYR A 125 -9.31 -10.82 6.24
C TYR A 125 -10.76 -10.76 5.75
N LEU A 126 -10.95 -10.62 4.45
CA LEU A 126 -12.24 -10.37 3.84
C LEU A 126 -12.60 -11.50 2.88
N PRO A 127 -13.56 -12.38 3.20
CA PRO A 127 -14.09 -13.36 2.26
C PRO A 127 -14.74 -12.67 1.05
N HIS A 128 -14.52 -13.19 -0.16
CA HIS A 128 -15.06 -12.61 -1.39
C HIS A 128 -16.59 -12.44 -1.35
N ARG A 129 -17.31 -13.37 -0.73
CA ARG A 129 -18.78 -13.32 -0.59
C ARG A 129 -19.30 -12.05 0.11
N ILE A 130 -18.47 -11.39 0.94
CA ILE A 130 -18.87 -10.12 1.55
C ILE A 130 -18.87 -9.00 0.51
N LEU A 131 -17.90 -8.99 -0.39
CA LEU A 131 -17.89 -8.06 -1.51
C LEU A 131 -19.07 -8.30 -2.43
N GLU A 132 -19.40 -9.56 -2.74
CA GLU A 132 -20.57 -9.92 -3.53
C GLU A 132 -21.88 -9.46 -2.87
N ARG A 133 -22.03 -9.68 -1.55
CA ARG A 133 -23.20 -9.22 -0.81
C ARG A 133 -23.36 -7.71 -0.85
N VAL A 134 -22.29 -6.97 -0.55
CA VAL A 134 -22.31 -5.49 -0.57
C VAL A 134 -22.56 -4.97 -1.99
N ALA A 135 -22.00 -5.61 -3.02
CA ALA A 135 -22.29 -5.26 -4.41
C ALA A 135 -23.76 -5.49 -4.77
N HIS A 136 -24.33 -6.60 -4.33
CA HIS A 136 -25.77 -6.89 -4.53
C HIS A 136 -26.66 -5.86 -3.83
N GLU A 137 -26.34 -5.51 -2.58
CA GLU A 137 -27.06 -4.47 -1.82
C GLU A 137 -26.96 -3.08 -2.49
N ALA A 138 -25.88 -2.82 -3.23
CA ALA A 138 -25.65 -1.58 -3.98
C ALA A 138 -26.16 -1.64 -5.44
N ASP A 139 -26.87 -2.71 -5.83
CA ASP A 139 -27.35 -2.95 -7.21
C ASP A 139 -26.22 -2.96 -8.27
N ILE A 140 -25.05 -3.47 -7.88
CA ILE A 140 -23.91 -3.66 -8.79
C ILE A 140 -23.94 -5.09 -9.33
N ALA A 141 -24.26 -5.24 -10.62
CA ALA A 141 -24.50 -6.55 -11.26
C ALA A 141 -23.32 -7.52 -11.24
N ALA A 142 -22.08 -7.00 -11.28
CA ALA A 142 -20.84 -7.79 -11.17
C ALA A 142 -19.77 -6.96 -10.50
N PRO A 143 -19.44 -7.22 -9.23
CA PRO A 143 -18.29 -6.61 -8.63
C PRO A 143 -17.03 -7.10 -9.35
N GLY A 144 -16.19 -6.17 -9.79
CA GLY A 144 -14.87 -6.53 -10.33
C GLY A 144 -13.97 -7.08 -9.23
N ASP A 145 -12.98 -7.87 -9.62
CA ASP A 145 -11.97 -8.36 -8.69
C ASP A 145 -11.22 -7.21 -8.01
N LEU A 146 -10.87 -7.41 -6.74
CA LEU A 146 -10.00 -6.47 -6.06
C LEU A 146 -8.63 -6.43 -6.75
N LEU A 147 -8.16 -5.22 -7.01
CA LEU A 147 -6.86 -5.01 -7.61
C LEU A 147 -5.76 -5.16 -6.56
N GLU A 148 -4.70 -5.87 -6.94
CA GLU A 148 -3.49 -5.92 -6.14
C GLU A 148 -2.91 -4.50 -5.93
N ARG A 149 -2.62 -4.15 -4.68
CA ARG A 149 -2.07 -2.84 -4.30
C ARG A 149 -0.87 -3.00 -3.37
N THR A 150 0.18 -2.25 -3.65
CA THR A 150 1.39 -2.22 -2.82
C THR A 150 1.66 -0.78 -2.39
N ALA A 151 1.58 -0.51 -1.08
CA ALA A 151 1.74 0.82 -0.48
C ALA A 151 0.91 1.91 -1.18
N HIS A 152 -0.33 1.58 -1.55
CA HIS A 152 -1.22 2.50 -2.27
C HIS A 152 -1.80 3.56 -1.33
N PRO A 153 -1.78 4.86 -1.69
CA PRO A 153 -2.37 5.89 -0.86
C PRO A 153 -3.90 5.74 -0.74
N ASP A 154 -4.38 5.34 0.41
CA ASP A 154 -5.80 5.39 0.80
C ASP A 154 -5.91 5.68 2.31
N PRO A 155 -5.87 6.96 2.70
CA PRO A 155 -5.93 7.35 4.10
C PRO A 155 -7.28 7.07 4.76
N ILE A 156 -8.35 6.87 3.99
CA ILE A 156 -9.67 6.55 4.53
C ILE A 156 -9.67 5.09 4.98
N THR A 157 -9.39 4.16 4.09
CA THR A 157 -9.31 2.72 4.42
C THR A 157 -8.28 2.47 5.51
N SER A 158 -7.10 3.11 5.44
CA SER A 158 -6.07 2.98 6.45
C SER A 158 -6.54 3.41 7.85
N ARG A 159 -7.18 4.57 7.99
CA ARG A 159 -7.69 5.06 9.28
C ARG A 159 -8.82 4.19 9.83
N LEU A 160 -9.77 3.79 8.99
CA LEU A 160 -10.87 2.93 9.41
C LEU A 160 -10.34 1.60 9.96
N LEU A 161 -9.39 1.00 9.26
CA LEU A 161 -8.82 -0.28 9.67
C LEU A 161 -7.99 -0.17 10.97
N ILE A 162 -7.17 0.87 11.11
CA ILE A 162 -6.41 1.11 12.33
C ILE A 162 -7.36 1.38 13.52
N SER A 163 -8.39 2.23 13.33
CA SER A 163 -9.36 2.50 14.41
C SER A 163 -10.15 1.26 14.84
N ALA A 164 -10.37 0.32 13.92
CA ALA A 164 -11.01 -0.94 14.26
C ALA A 164 -10.15 -1.83 15.17
N ALA A 165 -8.81 -1.68 15.11
CA ALA A 165 -7.91 -2.42 16.00
C ALA A 165 -8.07 -2.04 17.47
N ASP A 166 -8.44 -0.79 17.75
CA ASP A 166 -8.61 -0.28 19.12
C ASP A 166 -9.77 -0.95 19.88
N VAL A 167 -10.68 -1.62 19.16
CA VAL A 167 -11.86 -2.31 19.72
C VAL A 167 -11.80 -3.84 19.58
N LEU A 168 -10.64 -4.40 19.24
CA LEU A 168 -10.48 -5.86 19.09
C LEU A 168 -10.56 -6.63 20.41
N GLU A 169 -10.29 -5.97 21.53
CA GLU A 169 -10.27 -6.60 22.86
C GLU A 169 -11.67 -6.78 23.48
N GLY A 170 -12.67 -6.09 22.93
CA GLY A 170 -14.04 -6.12 23.46
C GLY A 170 -14.80 -7.39 23.10
N ASN A 171 -15.48 -7.98 24.08
CA ASN A 171 -16.36 -9.14 23.92
C ASN A 171 -17.86 -8.79 24.04
N ALA A 172 -18.21 -7.51 24.15
CA ALA A 172 -19.59 -7.09 24.22
C ALA A 172 -20.32 -7.27 22.89
N ALA A 173 -21.63 -7.46 22.92
CA ALA A 173 -22.45 -7.59 21.72
C ALA A 173 -22.33 -6.36 20.79
N LEU A 174 -22.17 -5.17 21.37
CA LEU A 174 -21.93 -3.93 20.63
C LEU A 174 -20.59 -3.92 19.90
N ASP A 175 -19.54 -4.54 20.45
CA ASP A 175 -18.22 -4.64 19.81
C ASP A 175 -18.30 -5.58 18.59
N ALA A 176 -19.05 -6.67 18.68
CA ALA A 176 -19.31 -7.56 17.54
C ALA A 176 -20.06 -6.84 16.41
N LEU A 177 -21.10 -6.08 16.77
CA LEU A 177 -21.85 -5.27 15.81
C LEU A 177 -20.99 -4.18 15.20
N PHE A 178 -20.16 -3.51 16.00
CA PHE A 178 -19.25 -2.50 15.51
C PHE A 178 -18.26 -3.08 14.48
N ARG A 179 -17.64 -4.24 14.78
CA ARG A 179 -16.73 -4.92 13.85
C ARG A 179 -17.42 -5.28 12.54
N GLN A 180 -18.65 -5.79 12.61
CA GLN A 180 -19.43 -6.11 11.42
C GLN A 180 -19.69 -4.84 10.56
N GLN A 181 -20.12 -3.75 11.19
CA GLN A 181 -20.37 -2.50 10.48
C GLN A 181 -19.09 -1.91 9.86
N VAL A 182 -17.96 -2.00 10.55
CA VAL A 182 -16.68 -1.56 9.99
C VAL A 182 -16.26 -2.45 8.82
N THR A 183 -16.47 -3.76 8.90
CA THR A 183 -16.22 -4.69 7.79
C THR A 183 -17.05 -4.32 6.56
N ASP A 184 -18.33 -4.05 6.74
CA ASP A 184 -19.23 -3.66 5.65
C ASP A 184 -18.86 -2.30 5.04
N LEU A 185 -18.49 -1.34 5.88
CA LEU A 185 -17.98 -0.03 5.45
C LEU A 185 -16.68 -0.16 4.65
N LEU A 186 -15.75 -1.00 5.12
CA LEU A 186 -14.50 -1.28 4.41
C LEU A 186 -14.77 -2.01 3.09
N ALA A 187 -15.65 -3.00 3.06
CA ALA A 187 -16.03 -3.71 1.83
C ALA A 187 -16.64 -2.75 0.79
N THR A 188 -17.56 -1.87 1.22
CA THR A 188 -18.12 -0.80 0.37
C THR A 188 -17.04 0.11 -0.20
N ARG A 189 -16.11 0.53 0.65
CA ARG A 189 -14.99 1.37 0.23
C ARG A 189 -14.05 0.67 -0.75
N LEU A 190 -13.76 -0.61 -0.53
CA LEU A 190 -12.91 -1.42 -1.40
C LEU A 190 -13.54 -1.61 -2.77
N LEU A 191 -14.84 -1.91 -2.84
CA LEU A 191 -15.59 -1.98 -4.10
C LEU A 191 -15.52 -0.66 -4.87
N ALA A 192 -15.71 0.46 -4.18
CA ALA A 192 -15.72 1.79 -4.80
C ALA A 192 -14.35 2.26 -5.31
N ALA A 193 -13.25 1.83 -4.68
CA ALA A 193 -11.93 2.41 -4.92
C ALA A 193 -10.88 1.44 -5.44
N HIS A 194 -11.06 0.14 -5.28
CA HIS A 194 -10.01 -0.85 -5.49
C HIS A 194 -10.43 -2.05 -6.36
N THR A 195 -11.55 -1.97 -7.09
CA THR A 195 -11.94 -2.98 -8.08
C THR A 195 -11.56 -2.59 -9.50
N GLY A 196 -11.43 -3.59 -10.38
CA GLY A 196 -11.21 -3.38 -11.81
C GLY A 196 -12.48 -3.06 -12.61
N ALA A 197 -13.66 -3.09 -12.00
CA ALA A 197 -14.90 -2.72 -12.66
C ALA A 197 -14.92 -1.22 -12.97
N PRO A 198 -15.48 -0.78 -14.10
CA PRO A 198 -15.77 0.62 -14.32
C PRO A 198 -16.89 1.03 -13.33
N THR A 199 -16.48 1.36 -12.11
CA THR A 199 -17.40 1.99 -11.20
C THR A 199 -17.78 3.33 -11.80
N THR A 200 -19.04 3.50 -12.13
CA THR A 200 -19.69 4.80 -12.37
C THR A 200 -19.71 5.66 -11.09
N PHE A 201 -19.03 5.23 -10.03
CA PHE A 201 -18.63 6.11 -8.96
C PHE A 201 -17.61 7.07 -9.56
N GLN A 202 -18.07 8.26 -9.85
CA GLN A 202 -17.30 9.41 -10.22
C GLN A 202 -15.95 9.34 -9.49
N GLN A 203 -14.86 9.38 -10.29
CA GLN A 203 -13.56 9.86 -9.82
C GLN A 203 -13.86 10.86 -8.72
N THR A 204 -13.31 10.64 -7.53
CA THR A 204 -13.44 11.59 -6.41
C THR A 204 -13.35 12.98 -7.01
N MET A 205 -14.48 13.66 -7.11
CA MET A 205 -14.53 15.01 -7.69
C MET A 205 -13.68 15.89 -6.80
N GLY A 206 -12.42 16.07 -7.19
CA GLY A 206 -11.48 16.87 -6.43
C GLY A 206 -10.01 16.51 -6.56
N GLY A 207 -9.64 15.31 -7.05
CA GLY A 207 -8.26 14.91 -7.27
C GLY A 207 -7.65 15.52 -8.55
N LEU A 208 -6.31 15.58 -8.62
CA LEU A 208 -5.59 15.96 -9.84
C LEU A 208 -5.65 14.82 -10.87
N ALA A 209 -5.81 15.17 -12.14
CA ALA A 209 -5.66 14.22 -13.24
C ALA A 209 -4.28 13.52 -13.15
N PRO A 210 -4.15 12.22 -13.46
CA PRO A 210 -2.90 11.47 -13.28
C PRO A 210 -1.68 12.13 -13.90
N LYS A 211 -1.81 12.68 -15.10
CA LYS A 211 -0.73 13.40 -15.80
C LYS A 211 -0.33 14.70 -15.09
N THR A 212 -1.30 15.42 -14.57
CA THR A 212 -1.07 16.66 -13.80
C THR A 212 -0.43 16.33 -12.46
N LEU A 213 -0.87 15.26 -11.79
CA LEU A 213 -0.27 14.79 -10.55
C LEU A 213 1.19 14.40 -10.74
N LEU A 214 1.51 13.61 -11.77
CA LEU A 214 2.88 13.22 -12.07
C LEU A 214 3.78 14.43 -12.30
N ARG A 215 3.34 15.41 -13.09
CA ARG A 215 4.09 16.66 -13.31
C ARG A 215 4.31 17.45 -12.01
N ALA A 216 3.28 17.55 -11.18
CA ALA A 216 3.40 18.22 -9.89
C ALA A 216 4.41 17.53 -8.97
N ILE A 217 4.40 16.19 -8.94
CA ILE A 217 5.36 15.37 -8.17
C ILE A 217 6.78 15.53 -8.71
N GLU A 218 6.97 15.47 -10.02
CA GLU A 218 8.28 15.66 -10.66
C GLU A 218 8.85 17.03 -10.33
N ARG A 219 8.02 18.06 -10.40
CA ARG A 219 8.44 19.43 -10.08
C ARG A 219 8.76 19.60 -8.59
N LEU A 220 7.96 19.00 -7.69
CA LEU A 220 8.27 18.95 -6.26
C LEU A 220 9.59 18.21 -5.94
N ARG A 221 9.99 17.25 -6.77
CA ARG A 221 11.24 16.51 -6.63
C ARG A 221 12.45 17.25 -7.17
N SER A 222 12.29 17.98 -8.25
CA SER A 222 13.38 18.67 -8.97
C SER A 222 13.80 20.00 -8.32
N ASP A 223 12.88 20.66 -7.60
CA ASP A 223 13.20 21.93 -6.95
C ASP A 223 13.95 21.68 -5.63
N SER A 224 15.28 21.92 -5.69
CA SER A 224 16.17 21.94 -4.52
C SER A 224 15.88 23.14 -3.59
N ASP A 225 15.19 24.14 -4.09
CA ASP A 225 14.84 25.34 -3.33
C ASP A 225 13.68 25.08 -2.35
N THR A 226 13.82 25.64 -1.17
CA THR A 226 12.89 25.52 -0.05
C THR A 226 11.49 26.07 -0.34
N ASP A 227 11.33 26.79 -1.43
CA ASP A 227 10.10 27.51 -1.79
C ASP A 227 9.59 27.08 -3.18
N VAL A 228 9.20 25.82 -3.31
CA VAL A 228 8.37 25.44 -4.47
C VAL A 228 7.11 26.27 -4.42
N SER A 229 7.02 27.25 -5.33
CA SER A 229 5.87 28.15 -5.38
C SER A 229 4.60 27.34 -5.68
N LEU A 230 3.76 27.15 -4.64
CA LEU A 230 2.44 26.56 -4.80
C LEU A 230 1.60 27.27 -5.87
N SER A 231 1.89 28.56 -6.11
CA SER A 231 1.25 29.32 -7.17
C SER A 231 1.64 28.81 -8.55
N ALA A 232 2.92 28.47 -8.75
CA ALA A 232 3.39 27.90 -10.01
C ALA A 232 2.81 26.51 -10.27
N LEU A 233 2.82 25.63 -9.25
CA LEU A 233 2.21 24.29 -9.35
C LEU A 233 0.70 24.37 -9.63
N ALA A 234 0.00 25.30 -9.00
CA ALA A 234 -1.42 25.53 -9.22
C ALA A 234 -1.68 26.07 -10.63
N SER A 235 -0.87 27.02 -11.11
CA SER A 235 -0.95 27.57 -12.46
C SER A 235 -0.73 26.48 -13.52
N ASP A 236 0.27 25.62 -13.35
CA ASP A 236 0.56 24.50 -14.26
C ASP A 236 -0.60 23.48 -14.32
N ALA A 237 -1.37 23.38 -13.23
CA ALA A 237 -2.56 22.56 -13.14
C ALA A 237 -3.85 23.27 -13.63
N GLY A 238 -3.80 24.54 -13.98
CA GLY A 238 -4.97 25.36 -14.32
C GLY A 238 -5.93 25.57 -13.14
N LEU A 239 -5.42 25.55 -11.90
CA LEU A 239 -6.21 25.63 -10.67
C LEU A 239 -5.79 26.84 -9.81
N SER A 240 -6.71 27.30 -8.95
CA SER A 240 -6.32 28.17 -7.85
C SER A 240 -5.45 27.40 -6.83
N ARG A 241 -4.63 28.12 -6.06
CA ARG A 241 -3.79 27.52 -5.01
C ARG A 241 -4.59 26.65 -4.03
N PHE A 242 -5.76 27.12 -3.63
CA PHE A 242 -6.63 26.40 -2.72
C PHE A 242 -7.14 25.07 -3.34
N HIS A 243 -7.66 25.16 -4.56
CA HIS A 243 -8.14 23.98 -5.29
C HIS A 243 -7.01 23.01 -5.61
N PHE A 244 -5.81 23.49 -5.99
CA PHE A 244 -4.64 22.64 -6.20
C PHE A 244 -4.24 21.88 -4.93
N CYS A 245 -4.10 22.58 -3.79
CA CYS A 245 -3.73 21.93 -2.53
C CYS A 245 -4.75 20.89 -2.09
N ARG A 246 -6.04 21.14 -2.28
CA ARG A 246 -7.11 20.20 -1.99
C ARG A 246 -7.04 18.99 -2.92
N ALA A 247 -6.98 19.22 -4.23
CA ALA A 247 -6.92 18.16 -5.24
C ALA A 247 -5.64 17.32 -5.12
N PHE A 248 -4.50 17.94 -4.82
CA PHE A 248 -3.26 17.21 -4.55
C PHE A 248 -3.38 16.34 -3.30
N LYS A 249 -3.99 16.87 -2.22
CA LYS A 249 -4.24 16.12 -0.98
C LYS A 249 -5.20 14.96 -1.22
N GLU A 250 -6.24 15.14 -2.01
CA GLU A 250 -7.16 14.07 -2.41
C GLU A 250 -6.40 12.97 -3.19
N SER A 251 -5.50 13.35 -4.09
CA SER A 251 -4.74 12.39 -4.91
C SER A 251 -3.62 11.67 -4.14
N THR A 252 -2.99 12.32 -3.15
CA THR A 252 -1.77 11.81 -2.48
C THR A 252 -1.94 11.51 -1.00
N GLY A 253 -3.07 11.90 -0.40
CA GLY A 253 -3.30 11.84 1.04
C GLY A 253 -2.59 12.95 1.83
N LEU A 254 -1.71 13.75 1.21
CA LEU A 254 -0.90 14.76 1.86
C LEU A 254 -1.01 16.11 1.12
N SER A 255 -0.93 17.22 1.86
CA SER A 255 -0.74 18.51 1.21
C SER A 255 0.63 18.56 0.49
N PRO A 256 0.81 19.41 -0.56
CA PRO A 256 2.08 19.48 -1.28
C PRO A 256 3.29 19.70 -0.38
N HIS A 257 3.21 20.60 0.60
CA HIS A 257 4.28 20.81 1.58
C HIS A 257 4.54 19.62 2.49
N ALA A 258 3.47 18.92 2.92
CA ALA A 258 3.64 17.72 3.75
C ALA A 258 4.27 16.59 2.94
N TRP A 259 3.87 16.46 1.68
CA TRP A 259 4.42 15.49 0.74
C TRP A 259 5.92 15.75 0.48
N LEU A 260 6.29 17.01 0.21
CA LEU A 260 7.69 17.40 0.00
C LEU A 260 8.56 17.15 1.23
N ARG A 261 8.07 17.53 2.42
CA ARG A 261 8.79 17.26 3.69
C ARG A 261 9.03 15.76 3.89
N GLN A 262 8.04 14.95 3.60
CA GLN A 262 8.16 13.51 3.71
C GLN A 262 9.17 12.95 2.70
N HIS A 263 9.10 13.39 1.45
CA HIS A 263 10.04 12.98 0.41
C HIS A 263 11.50 13.34 0.77
N ARG A 264 11.73 14.58 1.26
CA ARG A 264 13.05 15.00 1.75
C ARG A 264 13.54 14.16 2.94
N LEU A 265 12.63 13.77 3.83
CA LEU A 265 12.99 12.87 4.93
C LEU A 265 13.43 11.50 4.42
N GLU A 266 12.72 10.93 3.45
CA GLU A 266 13.08 9.65 2.82
C GLU A 266 14.47 9.75 2.15
N GLN A 267 14.73 10.83 1.43
CA GLN A 267 16.05 11.11 0.85
C GLN A 267 17.12 11.22 1.94
N ALA A 268 16.85 11.96 3.03
CA ALA A 268 17.75 12.07 4.16
C ALA A 268 18.12 10.71 4.74
N MET A 269 17.12 9.88 4.99
CA MET A 269 17.31 8.54 5.55
C MET A 269 18.17 7.66 4.63
N ASN A 270 17.95 7.72 3.32
CA ASN A 270 18.73 7.00 2.34
C ASN A 270 20.19 7.52 2.30
N MET A 271 20.39 8.84 2.23
CA MET A 271 21.73 9.42 2.24
C MET A 271 22.51 9.09 3.53
N LEU A 272 21.85 9.16 4.68
CA LEU A 272 22.49 8.81 5.96
C LEU A 272 22.88 7.34 6.04
N ARG A 273 22.09 6.44 5.46
CA ARG A 273 22.36 5.00 5.45
C ARG A 273 23.40 4.61 4.41
N ASP A 274 23.24 5.11 3.18
CA ASP A 274 23.91 4.58 1.99
C ASP A 274 25.18 5.35 1.63
N THR A 275 25.48 6.51 2.29
CA THR A 275 26.64 7.34 2.00
C THR A 275 27.35 7.81 3.26
N ASP A 276 28.67 8.12 3.13
CA ASP A 276 29.48 8.72 4.20
C ASP A 276 29.34 10.24 4.31
N ALA A 277 28.39 10.84 3.58
CA ALA A 277 28.15 12.27 3.62
C ALA A 277 27.91 12.76 5.06
N SER A 278 28.54 13.87 5.45
CA SER A 278 28.33 14.44 6.78
C SER A 278 26.87 14.88 6.97
N VAL A 279 26.40 14.96 8.21
CA VAL A 279 25.04 15.44 8.51
C VAL A 279 24.84 16.87 7.97
N VAL A 280 25.90 17.68 7.97
CA VAL A 280 25.91 19.03 7.36
C VAL A 280 25.67 18.95 5.85
N SER A 281 26.42 18.06 5.19
CA SER A 281 26.28 17.87 3.73
C SER A 281 24.90 17.36 3.35
N VAL A 282 24.32 16.43 4.12
CA VAL A 282 22.96 15.94 3.93
C VAL A 282 21.93 17.07 4.11
N ALA A 283 22.09 17.90 5.17
CA ALA A 283 21.22 19.04 5.40
C ALA A 283 21.26 20.05 4.24
N ALA A 284 22.44 20.37 3.75
CA ALA A 284 22.63 21.28 2.62
C ALA A 284 22.05 20.71 1.32
N ALA A 285 22.30 19.43 1.03
CA ALA A 285 21.75 18.76 -0.17
C ALA A 285 20.22 18.71 -0.21
N LEU A 286 19.58 18.75 0.97
CA LEU A 286 18.12 18.75 1.10
C LEU A 286 17.52 20.16 1.27
N GLY A 287 18.34 21.21 1.09
CA GLY A 287 17.87 22.59 1.12
C GLY A 287 17.54 23.14 2.52
N TYR A 288 18.11 22.56 3.59
CA TYR A 288 17.95 23.10 4.94
C TYR A 288 18.95 24.24 5.19
N ALA A 289 18.46 25.32 5.78
CA ALA A 289 19.28 26.49 6.10
C ALA A 289 20.40 26.21 7.11
N SER A 290 20.29 25.13 7.92
CA SER A 290 21.32 24.72 8.87
C SER A 290 21.17 23.23 9.25
N GLN A 291 22.29 22.65 9.72
CA GLN A 291 22.28 21.32 10.32
C GLN A 291 21.32 21.21 11.51
N THR A 292 21.23 22.27 12.32
CA THR A 292 20.32 22.30 13.48
C THR A 292 18.86 22.25 13.06
N ALA A 293 18.48 23.01 12.04
CA ALA A 293 17.10 23.00 11.50
C ALA A 293 16.77 21.62 10.91
N PHE A 294 17.70 21.02 10.18
CA PHE A 294 17.56 19.65 9.67
C PHE A 294 17.41 18.64 10.80
N ALA A 295 18.31 18.65 11.79
CA ALA A 295 18.30 17.70 12.90
C ALA A 295 17.00 17.78 13.72
N ALA A 296 16.49 19.00 13.96
CA ALA A 296 15.22 19.22 14.63
C ALA A 296 14.03 18.66 13.82
N ALA A 297 13.97 18.93 12.50
CA ALA A 297 12.95 18.40 11.61
C ALA A 297 13.01 16.87 11.50
N PHE A 298 14.21 16.30 11.36
CA PHE A 298 14.44 14.86 11.29
C PHE A 298 13.97 14.18 12.58
N ARG A 299 14.40 14.70 13.76
CA ARG A 299 14.01 14.14 15.05
C ARG A 299 12.49 14.23 15.29
N LYS A 300 11.87 15.33 14.89
CA LYS A 300 10.39 15.49 14.99
C LYS A 300 9.65 14.42 14.20
N LEU A 301 10.20 13.96 13.08
CA LEU A 301 9.54 13.02 12.16
C LEU A 301 9.92 11.54 12.44
N THR A 302 11.14 11.29 12.95
CA THR A 302 11.67 9.93 13.16
C THR A 302 11.78 9.53 14.64
N GLY A 303 11.69 10.48 15.55
CA GLY A 303 11.90 10.27 16.99
C GLY A 303 13.36 10.29 17.43
N GLU A 304 14.33 10.25 16.52
CA GLU A 304 15.77 10.16 16.82
C GLU A 304 16.60 11.16 16.01
N SER A 305 17.86 11.41 16.43
CA SER A 305 18.75 12.31 15.69
C SER A 305 19.27 11.67 14.40
N PRO A 306 19.69 12.46 13.37
CA PRO A 306 20.31 11.93 12.16
C PRO A 306 21.55 11.06 12.43
N SER A 307 22.35 11.41 13.45
CA SER A 307 23.54 10.66 13.83
C SER A 307 23.20 9.33 14.49
N ASP A 308 22.16 9.31 15.34
CA ASP A 308 21.69 8.06 15.97
C ASP A 308 21.06 7.14 14.93
N TRP A 309 20.25 7.71 14.02
CA TRP A 309 19.71 6.98 12.88
C TRP A 309 20.80 6.30 12.07
N ARG A 310 21.85 7.04 11.67
CA ARG A 310 22.99 6.49 10.93
C ARG A 310 23.65 5.34 11.66
N ARG A 311 23.95 5.53 12.96
CA ARG A 311 24.62 4.51 13.77
C ARG A 311 23.78 3.23 13.89
N ARG A 312 22.47 3.36 13.93
CA ARG A 312 21.55 2.22 14.06
C ARG A 312 21.34 1.48 12.73
N THR A 313 21.44 2.17 11.59
CA THR A 313 21.08 1.61 10.27
C THR A 313 22.27 1.14 9.46
N ARG A 314 23.49 1.33 9.97
CA ARG A 314 24.74 0.78 9.46
C ARG A 314 25.26 -0.31 10.39
#